data_13a8c508cead92577698e6eb96e78974
#
_entry.id   13a8c508cead92577698e6eb96e78974
#
_cell.length_a   1.000
_cell.length_b   1.000
_cell.length_c   1.000
_cell.angle_alpha   90.00
_cell.angle_beta   90.00
_cell.angle_gamma   90.00
#
_symmetry.space_group_name_H-M   'P 1'
#
loop_
_entity.id
_entity.type
_entity.pdbx_description
1 polymer ?
#
loop_
_entity_poly.entity_id
_entity_poly.type
_entity_poly.pdbx_seq_one_letter_code
_entity_poly.pdbx_strand_id
1 'polypeptide(L)'
;MIDLDTYVRGVREGKRALVARAITLVESTRPQHRALAQELLTALLPHSGNAVRIGISGVPGVGKSTFIDAFGSMLTGLGHRVAVLAVDPSSSRTGGSILGDKTRMERLAVDPAAFVRPSPTAGTLGGVTKATRESIVVMEAAGHDVVLVETVGVGQSETAVAGMVDSFLLLTLARTGDQLQGIKKGVLELADVVAVNKADGPHEREARVAARELAGALRLMHGADAFWTPPVLSCSARESTGLDEVWERLTHHRALLDGTGQLTARRQEQQVDWTWSMVREELLRRLRTDPAVKDLAPVLEKRVRAGELTATLAAERILDVFGESPGPRP
;
A
#
# COMPACT_ATOMS: atom_id res chain seq x y z
N MET A 1 12.35 -28.55 -2.11
CA MET A 1 12.20 -27.13 -1.69
C MET A 1 13.33 -26.35 -2.37
N ILE A 2 13.10 -25.16 -2.89
CA ILE A 2 14.17 -24.32 -3.49
C ILE A 2 15.03 -23.82 -2.33
N ASP A 3 16.35 -23.92 -2.45
CA ASP A 3 17.28 -23.41 -1.44
C ASP A 3 17.38 -21.87 -1.49
N LEU A 4 17.90 -21.28 -0.42
CA LEU A 4 18.02 -19.83 -0.25
C LEU A 4 18.88 -19.19 -1.36
N ASP A 5 20.02 -19.78 -1.68
CA ASP A 5 20.97 -19.22 -2.66
C ASP A 5 20.37 -19.17 -4.07
N THR A 6 19.59 -20.19 -4.42
CA THR A 6 18.84 -20.22 -5.69
C THR A 6 17.78 -19.14 -5.74
N TYR A 7 17.06 -18.87 -4.62
CA TYR A 7 16.13 -17.75 -4.54
C TYR A 7 16.84 -16.42 -4.69
N VAL A 8 17.87 -16.14 -3.89
CA VAL A 8 18.60 -14.87 -3.89
C VAL A 8 19.17 -14.56 -5.27
N ARG A 9 19.90 -15.51 -5.85
CA ARG A 9 20.47 -15.36 -7.21
C ARG A 9 19.39 -15.13 -8.25
N GLY A 10 18.34 -15.93 -8.25
CA GLY A 10 17.30 -15.83 -9.26
C GLY A 10 16.46 -14.55 -9.16
N VAL A 11 16.25 -14.03 -7.95
CA VAL A 11 15.62 -12.71 -7.75
C VAL A 11 16.52 -11.61 -8.28
N ARG A 12 17.82 -11.60 -7.92
CA ARG A 12 18.78 -10.59 -8.36
C ARG A 12 19.01 -10.59 -9.88
N GLU A 13 18.91 -11.75 -10.52
CA GLU A 13 18.95 -11.87 -11.98
C GLU A 13 17.61 -11.50 -12.65
N GLY A 14 16.59 -11.13 -11.90
CA GLY A 14 15.27 -10.78 -12.43
C GLY A 14 14.51 -11.96 -13.07
N LYS A 15 14.84 -13.20 -12.70
CA LYS A 15 14.17 -14.40 -13.24
C LYS A 15 12.71 -14.43 -12.80
N ARG A 16 11.79 -14.05 -13.70
CA ARG A 16 10.36 -13.85 -13.43
C ARG A 16 9.72 -15.00 -12.60
N ALA A 17 10.06 -16.24 -12.92
CA ALA A 17 9.54 -17.41 -12.20
C ALA A 17 10.02 -17.48 -10.74
N LEU A 18 11.29 -17.12 -10.47
CA LEU A 18 11.85 -17.12 -9.12
C LEU A 18 11.39 -15.90 -8.32
N VAL A 19 11.24 -14.73 -8.96
CA VAL A 19 10.61 -13.55 -8.37
C VAL A 19 9.17 -13.87 -7.92
N ALA A 20 8.36 -14.49 -8.80
CA ALA A 20 6.99 -14.88 -8.46
C ALA A 20 6.92 -15.86 -7.28
N ARG A 21 7.84 -16.84 -7.24
CA ARG A 21 7.95 -17.81 -6.13
C ARG A 21 8.43 -17.15 -4.83
N ALA A 22 9.39 -16.22 -4.90
CA ALA A 22 9.86 -15.46 -3.75
C ALA A 22 8.72 -14.64 -3.13
N ILE A 23 7.91 -13.97 -3.95
CA ILE A 23 6.71 -13.25 -3.47
C ILE A 23 5.72 -14.21 -2.82
N THR A 24 5.44 -15.36 -3.44
CA THR A 24 4.55 -16.36 -2.84
C THR A 24 5.09 -16.90 -1.50
N LEU A 25 6.41 -16.97 -1.35
CA LEU A 25 7.05 -17.38 -0.10
C LEU A 25 6.85 -16.32 1.00
N VAL A 26 7.10 -15.04 0.71
CA VAL A 26 6.96 -13.95 1.70
C VAL A 26 5.48 -13.67 2.05
N GLU A 27 4.55 -13.90 1.13
CA GLU A 27 3.11 -13.83 1.37
C GLU A 27 2.57 -15.02 2.18
N SER A 28 3.34 -16.08 2.35
CA SER A 28 2.85 -17.33 2.96
C SER A 28 2.63 -17.17 4.47
N THR A 29 1.46 -17.55 4.95
CA THR A 29 1.12 -17.61 6.37
C THR A 29 1.58 -18.88 7.07
N ARG A 30 2.15 -19.85 6.33
CA ARG A 30 2.59 -21.15 6.88
C ARG A 30 3.82 -20.97 7.77
N PRO A 31 3.81 -21.49 9.03
CA PRO A 31 4.95 -21.33 9.95
C PRO A 31 6.28 -21.82 9.38
N GLN A 32 6.27 -22.92 8.65
CA GLN A 32 7.46 -23.52 8.02
C GLN A 32 8.10 -22.64 6.93
N HIS A 33 7.35 -21.69 6.34
CA HIS A 33 7.87 -20.76 5.34
C HIS A 33 8.45 -19.50 5.95
N ARG A 34 8.08 -19.18 7.21
CA ARG A 34 8.41 -17.90 7.86
C ARG A 34 9.93 -17.71 8.01
N ALA A 35 10.66 -18.74 8.47
CA ALA A 35 12.10 -18.65 8.64
C ALA A 35 12.80 -18.39 7.30
N LEU A 36 12.52 -19.20 6.29
CA LEU A 36 13.11 -19.07 4.95
C LEU A 36 12.75 -17.72 4.30
N ALA A 37 11.52 -17.22 4.50
CA ALA A 37 11.12 -15.91 3.99
C ALA A 37 11.92 -14.77 4.63
N GLN A 38 12.17 -14.82 5.94
CA GLN A 38 12.97 -13.80 6.63
C GLN A 38 14.45 -13.88 6.25
N GLU A 39 15.02 -15.08 6.10
CA GLU A 39 16.38 -15.26 5.58
C GLU A 39 16.52 -14.69 4.17
N LEU A 40 15.55 -14.97 3.29
CA LEU A 40 15.51 -14.41 1.94
C LEU A 40 15.45 -12.90 1.96
N LEU A 41 14.53 -12.30 2.72
CA LEU A 41 14.41 -10.85 2.80
C LEU A 41 15.69 -10.20 3.34
N THR A 42 16.28 -10.77 4.38
CA THR A 42 17.55 -10.29 4.93
C THR A 42 18.66 -10.29 3.89
N ALA A 43 18.77 -11.36 3.09
CA ALA A 43 19.75 -11.45 2.01
C ALA A 43 19.47 -10.48 0.84
N LEU A 44 18.21 -10.09 0.62
CA LEU A 44 17.81 -9.17 -0.45
C LEU A 44 17.87 -7.68 -0.03
N LEU A 45 17.82 -7.35 1.27
CA LEU A 45 17.85 -5.98 1.75
C LEU A 45 19.01 -5.13 1.18
N PRO A 46 20.27 -5.61 1.08
CA PRO A 46 21.36 -4.81 0.51
C PRO A 46 21.18 -4.47 -0.99
N HIS A 47 20.26 -5.15 -1.66
CA HIS A 47 19.95 -4.98 -3.09
C HIS A 47 18.63 -4.24 -3.34
N SER A 48 18.02 -3.68 -2.29
CA SER A 48 16.76 -2.95 -2.34
C SER A 48 16.96 -1.49 -1.93
N GLY A 49 15.91 -0.67 -1.99
CA GLY A 49 15.95 0.72 -1.50
C GLY A 49 16.16 1.78 -2.59
N ASN A 50 16.35 1.41 -3.86
CA ASN A 50 16.64 2.37 -4.94
C ASN A 50 15.42 2.76 -5.78
N ALA A 51 14.32 2.02 -5.73
CA ALA A 51 13.15 2.31 -6.53
C ALA A 51 12.42 3.58 -6.10
N VAL A 52 11.71 4.18 -7.05
CA VAL A 52 10.67 5.19 -6.80
C VAL A 52 9.41 4.44 -6.36
N ARG A 53 8.98 4.63 -5.11
CA ARG A 53 7.78 3.97 -4.57
C ARG A 53 6.61 4.94 -4.58
N ILE A 54 5.55 4.60 -5.30
CA ILE A 54 4.37 5.45 -5.49
C ILE A 54 3.12 4.70 -5.01
N GLY A 55 2.44 5.27 -4.00
CA GLY A 55 1.11 4.82 -3.62
C GLY A 55 0.05 5.46 -4.50
N ILE A 56 -0.90 4.67 -4.99
CA ILE A 56 -1.98 5.17 -5.86
C ILE A 56 -3.32 4.85 -5.21
N SER A 57 -4.08 5.90 -4.89
CA SER A 57 -5.42 5.79 -4.31
C SER A 57 -6.42 6.65 -5.07
N GLY A 58 -7.69 6.52 -4.74
CA GLY A 58 -8.76 7.32 -5.31
C GLY A 58 -10.11 6.64 -5.13
N VAL A 59 -11.18 7.41 -5.30
CA VAL A 59 -12.55 6.93 -5.13
C VAL A 59 -12.89 5.76 -6.05
N PRO A 60 -13.84 4.91 -5.67
CA PRO A 60 -14.35 3.85 -6.55
C PRO A 60 -14.81 4.46 -7.89
N GLY A 61 -14.46 3.80 -9.00
CA GLY A 61 -14.83 4.25 -10.34
C GLY A 61 -13.97 5.39 -10.92
N VAL A 62 -12.95 5.90 -10.20
CA VAL A 62 -12.03 6.93 -10.73
C VAL A 62 -11.16 6.41 -11.89
N GLY A 63 -11.03 5.09 -12.05
CA GLY A 63 -10.22 4.46 -13.10
C GLY A 63 -8.78 4.17 -12.68
N LYS A 64 -8.55 3.80 -11.41
CA LYS A 64 -7.20 3.46 -10.90
C LYS A 64 -6.47 2.44 -11.76
N SER A 65 -7.05 1.29 -12.00
CA SER A 65 -6.40 0.22 -12.76
C SER A 65 -6.12 0.63 -14.22
N THR A 66 -7.03 1.40 -14.85
CA THR A 66 -6.80 1.97 -16.19
C THR A 66 -5.66 2.99 -16.16
N PHE A 67 -5.59 3.82 -15.11
CA PHE A 67 -4.51 4.77 -14.91
C PHE A 67 -3.17 4.04 -14.74
N ILE A 68 -3.12 3.02 -13.89
CA ILE A 68 -1.89 2.24 -13.63
C ILE A 68 -1.43 1.54 -14.92
N ASP A 69 -2.35 0.99 -15.71
CA ASP A 69 -2.02 0.37 -16.99
C ASP A 69 -1.43 1.38 -17.99
N ALA A 70 -2.05 2.57 -18.13
CA ALA A 70 -1.55 3.62 -19.01
C ALA A 70 -0.23 4.23 -18.51
N PHE A 71 -0.18 4.58 -17.23
CA PHE A 71 0.98 5.20 -16.60
C PHE A 71 2.18 4.26 -16.56
N GLY A 72 1.96 3.01 -16.16
CA GLY A 72 3.02 2.01 -16.15
C GLY A 72 3.53 1.68 -17.56
N SER A 73 2.63 1.61 -18.57
CA SER A 73 3.05 1.40 -19.97
C SER A 73 3.84 2.59 -20.51
N MET A 74 3.53 3.82 -20.12
CA MET A 74 4.35 4.98 -20.43
C MET A 74 5.73 4.85 -19.78
N LEU A 75 5.81 4.45 -18.51
CA LEU A 75 7.08 4.29 -17.80
C LEU A 75 7.95 3.19 -18.40
N THR A 76 7.37 2.04 -18.77
CA THR A 76 8.12 0.98 -19.45
C THR A 76 8.61 1.45 -20.83
N GLY A 77 7.82 2.25 -21.53
CA GLY A 77 8.22 2.92 -22.80
C GLY A 77 9.39 3.90 -22.62
N LEU A 78 9.56 4.49 -21.44
CA LEU A 78 10.72 5.33 -21.07
C LEU A 78 11.93 4.50 -20.61
N GLY A 79 11.83 3.17 -20.58
CA GLY A 79 12.90 2.25 -20.19
C GLY A 79 12.92 1.86 -18.72
N HIS A 80 11.91 2.24 -17.92
CA HIS A 80 11.77 1.81 -16.54
C HIS A 80 11.31 0.36 -16.42
N ARG A 81 11.67 -0.29 -15.31
CA ARG A 81 11.13 -1.59 -14.91
C ARG A 81 10.09 -1.39 -13.80
N VAL A 82 8.84 -1.62 -14.12
CA VAL A 82 7.71 -1.29 -13.27
C VAL A 82 7.18 -2.52 -12.53
N ALA A 83 7.04 -2.42 -11.21
CA ALA A 83 6.29 -3.40 -10.41
C ALA A 83 4.97 -2.77 -9.96
N VAL A 84 3.86 -3.52 -10.05
CA VAL A 84 2.53 -3.13 -9.55
C VAL A 84 2.11 -4.10 -8.46
N LEU A 85 1.86 -3.60 -7.26
CA LEU A 85 1.41 -4.36 -6.10
C LEU A 85 0.05 -3.82 -5.66
N ALA A 86 -0.98 -4.69 -5.61
CA ALA A 86 -2.29 -4.29 -5.14
C ALA A 86 -2.46 -4.59 -3.64
N VAL A 87 -3.12 -3.70 -2.89
CA VAL A 87 -3.49 -3.85 -1.48
C VAL A 87 -5.01 -3.93 -1.36
N ASP A 88 -5.54 -5.16 -1.29
CA ASP A 88 -6.97 -5.41 -1.14
C ASP A 88 -7.29 -6.27 0.10
N PRO A 89 -7.70 -5.67 1.22
CA PRO A 89 -8.12 -6.42 2.40
C PRO A 89 -9.51 -7.09 2.23
N SER A 90 -10.28 -6.73 1.21
CA SER A 90 -11.66 -7.22 1.00
C SER A 90 -11.73 -8.53 0.20
N SER A 91 -10.65 -8.97 -0.42
CA SER A 91 -10.60 -10.17 -1.30
C SER A 91 -10.94 -11.48 -0.59
N SER A 92 -10.97 -11.48 0.77
CA SER A 92 -11.34 -12.65 1.59
C SER A 92 -12.80 -13.12 1.42
N ARG A 93 -13.71 -12.26 0.92
CA ARG A 93 -15.16 -12.58 0.83
C ARG A 93 -15.61 -13.11 -0.53
N THR A 94 -14.89 -12.88 -1.59
CA THR A 94 -15.37 -13.15 -2.95
C THR A 94 -14.55 -14.15 -3.75
N GLY A 95 -13.37 -14.60 -3.29
CA GLY A 95 -12.54 -15.63 -3.96
C GLY A 95 -12.18 -15.35 -5.45
N GLY A 96 -12.53 -14.17 -5.96
CA GLY A 96 -12.54 -13.88 -7.39
C GLY A 96 -11.56 -12.78 -7.86
N SER A 97 -10.81 -12.15 -6.97
CA SER A 97 -9.97 -10.97 -7.30
C SER A 97 -8.79 -11.26 -8.23
N ILE A 98 -8.21 -12.45 -8.19
CA ILE A 98 -6.93 -12.75 -8.86
C ILE A 98 -6.98 -12.61 -10.38
N LEU A 99 -8.11 -12.88 -11.01
CA LEU A 99 -8.30 -12.75 -12.46
C LEU A 99 -8.74 -11.33 -12.87
N GLY A 100 -9.55 -10.66 -12.04
CA GLY A 100 -10.14 -9.36 -12.34
C GLY A 100 -9.11 -8.21 -12.46
N ASP A 101 -8.05 -8.22 -11.67
CA ASP A 101 -7.05 -7.13 -11.68
C ASP A 101 -6.09 -7.25 -12.87
N LYS A 102 -5.69 -8.47 -13.24
CA LYS A 102 -4.88 -8.70 -14.45
C LYS A 102 -5.62 -8.37 -15.74
N THR A 103 -6.93 -8.63 -15.79
CA THR A 103 -7.78 -8.31 -16.97
C THR A 103 -8.03 -6.81 -17.13
N ARG A 104 -7.77 -6.00 -16.10
CA ARG A 104 -7.91 -4.54 -16.15
C ARG A 104 -6.62 -3.81 -16.50
N MET A 105 -5.49 -4.49 -16.51
CA MET A 105 -4.15 -3.96 -16.83
C MET A 105 -3.56 -4.78 -18.00
N GLU A 106 -4.26 -4.79 -19.13
CA GLU A 106 -3.98 -5.69 -20.25
C GLU A 106 -2.60 -5.45 -20.87
N ARG A 107 -2.17 -4.19 -20.98
CA ARG A 107 -0.88 -3.81 -21.57
C ARG A 107 0.27 -4.18 -20.63
N LEU A 108 0.19 -3.79 -19.35
CA LEU A 108 1.22 -4.08 -18.37
C LEU A 108 1.35 -5.58 -18.04
N ALA A 109 0.24 -6.32 -18.06
CA ALA A 109 0.26 -7.75 -17.71
C ALA A 109 1.12 -8.58 -18.66
N VAL A 110 1.26 -8.16 -19.93
CA VAL A 110 2.05 -8.82 -20.97
C VAL A 110 3.42 -8.19 -21.21
N ASP A 111 3.68 -7.02 -20.63
CA ASP A 111 4.95 -6.31 -20.79
C ASP A 111 6.08 -7.03 -20.03
N PRO A 112 7.19 -7.41 -20.71
CA PRO A 112 8.33 -8.04 -20.05
C PRO A 112 9.05 -7.12 -19.04
N ALA A 113 8.99 -5.80 -19.21
CA ALA A 113 9.53 -4.81 -18.29
C ALA A 113 8.60 -4.52 -17.08
N ALA A 114 7.39 -5.11 -17.06
CA ALA A 114 6.46 -4.94 -15.98
C ALA A 114 6.21 -6.25 -15.21
N PHE A 115 5.91 -6.12 -13.90
CA PHE A 115 5.48 -7.22 -13.06
C PHE A 115 4.23 -6.80 -12.28
N VAL A 116 3.08 -7.41 -12.59
CA VAL A 116 1.82 -7.13 -11.91
C VAL A 116 1.51 -8.25 -10.91
N ARG A 117 1.39 -7.90 -9.63
CA ARG A 117 1.02 -8.81 -8.55
C ARG A 117 -0.30 -8.36 -7.93
N PRO A 118 -1.39 -9.11 -8.15
CA PRO A 118 -2.65 -8.91 -7.42
C PRO A 118 -2.45 -9.11 -5.92
N SER A 119 -3.30 -8.48 -5.10
CA SER A 119 -3.30 -8.68 -3.65
C SER A 119 -3.41 -10.17 -3.29
N PRO A 120 -2.65 -10.64 -2.26
CA PRO A 120 -2.83 -12.00 -1.76
C PRO A 120 -4.27 -12.19 -1.26
N THR A 121 -4.88 -13.29 -1.64
CA THR A 121 -6.23 -13.66 -1.21
C THR A 121 -6.27 -13.99 0.27
N ALA A 122 -7.20 -13.41 1.00
CA ALA A 122 -7.53 -13.63 2.40
C ALA A 122 -6.49 -13.14 3.42
N GLY A 123 -6.79 -12.03 4.06
CA GLY A 123 -6.00 -11.54 5.19
C GLY A 123 -6.65 -10.35 5.89
N THR A 124 -6.17 -10.08 7.09
CA THR A 124 -6.40 -8.79 7.76
C THR A 124 -5.64 -7.71 7.00
N LEU A 125 -6.05 -6.44 7.12
CA LEU A 125 -5.31 -5.30 6.53
C LEU A 125 -3.83 -5.35 6.92
N GLY A 126 -3.48 -5.71 8.16
CA GLY A 126 -2.10 -5.86 8.61
C GLY A 126 -1.33 -6.94 7.85
N GLY A 127 -1.95 -8.11 7.64
CA GLY A 127 -1.32 -9.20 6.89
C GLY A 127 -1.05 -8.86 5.42
N VAL A 128 -2.00 -8.20 4.75
CA VAL A 128 -1.84 -7.72 3.36
C VAL A 128 -0.76 -6.65 3.30
N THR A 129 -0.76 -5.70 4.24
CA THR A 129 0.25 -4.63 4.34
C THR A 129 1.64 -5.20 4.55
N LYS A 130 1.79 -6.23 5.40
CA LYS A 130 3.05 -6.95 5.60
C LYS A 130 3.55 -7.57 4.30
N ALA A 131 2.71 -8.37 3.65
CA ALA A 131 3.06 -9.03 2.41
C ALA A 131 3.47 -8.04 1.30
N THR A 132 2.78 -6.89 1.21
CA THR A 132 3.11 -5.84 0.24
C THR A 132 4.47 -5.21 0.53
N ARG A 133 4.80 -4.85 1.79
CA ARG A 133 6.10 -4.29 2.16
C ARG A 133 7.24 -5.27 1.87
N GLU A 134 7.07 -6.54 2.21
CA GLU A 134 8.05 -7.60 1.93
C GLU A 134 8.19 -7.81 0.41
N SER A 135 7.11 -7.72 -0.36
CA SER A 135 7.14 -7.80 -1.83
C SER A 135 7.85 -6.61 -2.48
N ILE A 136 7.79 -5.39 -1.91
CA ILE A 136 8.57 -4.24 -2.38
C ILE A 136 10.07 -4.58 -2.35
N VAL A 137 10.58 -5.15 -1.25
CA VAL A 137 12.00 -5.57 -1.14
C VAL A 137 12.38 -6.55 -2.24
N VAL A 138 11.53 -7.55 -2.50
CA VAL A 138 11.76 -8.55 -3.56
C VAL A 138 11.78 -7.91 -4.94
N MET A 139 10.84 -6.98 -5.23
CA MET A 139 10.75 -6.29 -6.52
C MET A 139 11.95 -5.38 -6.78
N GLU A 140 12.37 -4.61 -5.78
CA GLU A 140 13.54 -3.75 -5.89
C GLU A 140 14.83 -4.58 -6.10
N ALA A 141 15.00 -5.66 -5.33
CA ALA A 141 16.13 -6.58 -5.50
C ALA A 141 16.12 -7.29 -6.86
N ALA A 142 14.95 -7.44 -7.48
CA ALA A 142 14.79 -7.95 -8.84
C ALA A 142 15.07 -6.91 -9.93
N GLY A 143 15.44 -5.67 -9.54
CA GLY A 143 15.82 -4.59 -10.43
C GLY A 143 14.64 -3.78 -10.98
N HIS A 144 13.46 -3.81 -10.33
CA HIS A 144 12.39 -2.87 -10.66
C HIS A 144 12.72 -1.52 -10.00
N ASP A 145 12.81 -0.48 -10.81
CA ASP A 145 13.17 0.87 -10.38
C ASP A 145 11.97 1.77 -10.11
N VAL A 146 10.76 1.32 -10.46
CA VAL A 146 9.49 1.93 -10.09
C VAL A 146 8.55 0.89 -9.49
N VAL A 147 8.04 1.16 -8.29
CA VAL A 147 7.06 0.31 -7.60
C VAL A 147 5.79 1.09 -7.36
N LEU A 148 4.70 0.68 -8.02
CA LEU A 148 3.36 1.23 -7.87
C LEU A 148 2.58 0.37 -6.88
N VAL A 149 2.02 0.99 -5.83
CA VAL A 149 1.21 0.30 -4.82
C VAL A 149 -0.22 0.82 -4.90
N GLU A 150 -1.14 -0.02 -5.41
CA GLU A 150 -2.56 0.33 -5.58
C GLU A 150 -3.37 0.03 -4.33
N THR A 151 -4.19 0.99 -3.88
CA THR A 151 -5.24 0.74 -2.87
C THR A 151 -6.57 0.39 -3.55
N VAL A 152 -7.37 -0.48 -2.94
CA VAL A 152 -8.70 -0.85 -3.49
C VAL A 152 -9.80 0.17 -3.16
N GLY A 153 -9.46 1.28 -2.51
CA GLY A 153 -10.34 2.45 -2.42
C GLY A 153 -11.48 2.37 -1.39
N VAL A 154 -11.43 1.46 -0.43
CA VAL A 154 -12.41 1.37 0.67
C VAL A 154 -11.72 1.06 1.98
N GLY A 155 -11.65 2.04 2.87
CA GLY A 155 -11.22 1.83 4.25
C GLY A 155 -9.87 2.46 4.58
N GLN A 156 -9.16 1.88 5.56
CA GLN A 156 -7.89 2.40 6.11
C GLN A 156 -6.64 1.97 5.31
N SER A 157 -6.81 1.42 4.12
CA SER A 157 -5.70 0.98 3.26
C SER A 157 -4.84 2.15 2.75
N GLU A 158 -5.43 3.35 2.64
CA GLU A 158 -4.76 4.55 2.18
C GLU A 158 -3.61 4.95 3.11
N THR A 159 -3.88 5.02 4.42
CA THR A 159 -2.85 5.32 5.43
C THR A 159 -1.75 4.26 5.45
N ALA A 160 -2.13 2.99 5.33
CA ALA A 160 -1.17 1.89 5.30
C ALA A 160 -0.25 1.96 4.07
N VAL A 161 -0.79 2.32 2.89
CA VAL A 161 0.00 2.50 1.66
C VAL A 161 0.87 3.75 1.74
N ALA A 162 0.35 4.89 2.21
CA ALA A 162 1.15 6.10 2.41
C ALA A 162 2.36 5.85 3.33
N GLY A 163 2.19 4.99 4.36
CA GLY A 163 3.27 4.58 5.26
C GLY A 163 4.32 3.63 4.65
N MET A 164 4.28 3.26 3.37
CA MET A 164 5.27 2.36 2.74
C MET A 164 5.83 2.88 1.41
N VAL A 165 5.44 4.08 1.00
CA VAL A 165 5.84 4.68 -0.28
C VAL A 165 6.55 6.02 -0.08
N ASP A 166 7.23 6.50 -1.13
CA ASP A 166 7.93 7.78 -1.11
C ASP A 166 6.97 8.94 -1.42
N SER A 167 6.04 8.70 -2.36
CA SER A 167 5.04 9.67 -2.78
C SER A 167 3.66 9.00 -2.89
N PHE A 168 2.63 9.73 -2.49
CA PHE A 168 1.24 9.27 -2.53
C PHE A 168 0.44 10.07 -3.55
N LEU A 169 0.02 9.40 -4.64
CA LEU A 169 -0.81 9.95 -5.71
C LEU A 169 -2.29 9.69 -5.42
N LEU A 170 -3.06 10.75 -5.31
CA LEU A 170 -4.52 10.67 -5.17
C LEU A 170 -5.20 10.96 -6.51
N LEU A 171 -5.93 9.98 -7.03
CA LEU A 171 -6.78 10.16 -8.20
C LEU A 171 -8.19 10.61 -7.80
N THR A 172 -8.71 11.62 -8.48
CA THR A 172 -10.07 12.13 -8.30
C THR A 172 -10.76 12.39 -9.64
N LEU A 173 -12.04 12.83 -9.61
CA LEU A 173 -12.84 13.14 -10.80
C LEU A 173 -13.39 14.57 -10.72
N ALA A 174 -13.65 15.18 -11.88
CA ALA A 174 -14.23 16.52 -11.98
C ALA A 174 -15.68 16.63 -11.45
N ARG A 175 -16.47 15.56 -11.61
CA ARG A 175 -17.93 15.55 -11.31
C ARG A 175 -18.29 15.27 -9.87
N THR A 176 -17.49 15.72 -8.97
CA THR A 176 -17.63 15.41 -7.54
C THR A 176 -17.98 16.66 -6.72
N GLY A 177 -18.88 17.51 -7.23
CA GLY A 177 -19.28 18.76 -6.57
C GLY A 177 -19.68 18.64 -5.09
N ASP A 178 -20.34 17.55 -4.69
CA ASP A 178 -20.56 17.16 -3.29
C ASP A 178 -19.44 16.28 -2.71
N GLN A 179 -18.48 15.85 -3.50
CA GLN A 179 -17.47 14.85 -3.11
C GLN A 179 -16.11 15.44 -2.70
N LEU A 180 -15.90 16.75 -2.77
CA LEU A 180 -14.90 17.39 -1.89
C LEU A 180 -15.26 17.13 -0.41
N GLN A 181 -16.55 17.01 -0.10
CA GLN A 181 -17.04 16.48 1.18
C GLN A 181 -16.91 14.95 1.29
N GLY A 182 -16.90 14.23 0.18
CA GLY A 182 -16.76 12.76 0.12
C GLY A 182 -15.32 12.25 0.06
N ILE A 183 -14.35 13.05 -0.38
CA ILE A 183 -12.94 12.76 -0.17
C ILE A 183 -12.68 13.00 1.32
N LYS A 184 -12.57 11.93 2.09
CA LYS A 184 -12.24 12.02 3.52
C LYS A 184 -11.05 12.95 3.68
N LYS A 185 -11.20 14.03 4.44
CA LYS A 185 -10.14 15.04 4.70
C LYS A 185 -8.80 14.39 4.97
N GLY A 186 -8.75 13.28 5.73
CA GLY A 186 -7.54 12.52 6.01
C GLY A 186 -6.83 11.91 4.80
N VAL A 187 -7.50 11.63 3.68
CA VAL A 187 -6.83 11.10 2.46
C VAL A 187 -6.18 12.23 1.66
N LEU A 188 -6.78 13.42 1.65
CA LEU A 188 -6.17 14.61 1.06
C LEU A 188 -4.90 15.03 1.79
N GLU A 189 -4.86 14.87 3.11
CA GLU A 189 -3.67 15.15 3.94
C GLU A 189 -2.50 14.20 3.66
N LEU A 190 -2.77 13.01 3.11
CA LEU A 190 -1.74 12.03 2.73
C LEU A 190 -1.19 12.27 1.31
N ALA A 191 -1.89 13.06 0.48
CA ALA A 191 -1.54 13.21 -0.92
C ALA A 191 -0.31 14.09 -1.11
N ASP A 192 0.69 13.58 -1.81
CA ASP A 192 1.84 14.36 -2.27
C ASP A 192 1.60 14.92 -3.68
N VAL A 193 0.76 14.25 -4.50
CA VAL A 193 0.29 14.71 -5.81
C VAL A 193 -1.19 14.34 -5.97
N VAL A 194 -1.99 15.21 -6.57
CA VAL A 194 -3.39 14.94 -6.89
C VAL A 194 -3.59 15.01 -8.41
N ALA A 195 -4.29 14.03 -8.99
CA ALA A 195 -4.61 14.05 -10.40
C ALA A 195 -6.13 13.86 -10.63
N VAL A 196 -6.75 14.83 -11.30
CA VAL A 196 -8.13 14.77 -11.77
C VAL A 196 -8.14 13.95 -13.05
N ASN A 197 -8.57 12.68 -12.93
CA ASN A 197 -8.59 11.74 -14.05
C ASN A 197 -9.86 11.87 -14.89
N LYS A 198 -9.87 11.23 -16.07
CA LYS A 198 -10.93 11.29 -17.09
C LYS A 198 -11.13 12.71 -17.64
N ALA A 199 -10.02 13.45 -17.77
CA ALA A 199 -10.00 14.77 -18.40
C ALA A 199 -9.93 14.65 -19.94
N ASP A 200 -10.88 13.89 -20.52
CA ASP A 200 -10.96 13.64 -21.95
C ASP A 200 -12.31 14.09 -22.53
N GLY A 201 -12.32 14.43 -23.84
CA GLY A 201 -13.52 14.81 -24.56
C GLY A 201 -14.32 15.93 -23.88
N PRO A 202 -15.63 15.78 -23.66
CA PRO A 202 -16.47 16.83 -23.07
C PRO A 202 -16.12 17.15 -21.62
N HIS A 203 -15.34 16.30 -20.92
CA HIS A 203 -15.01 16.45 -19.49
C HIS A 203 -13.70 17.21 -19.24
N GLU A 204 -12.92 17.51 -20.27
CA GLU A 204 -11.63 18.18 -20.15
C GLU A 204 -11.73 19.54 -19.43
N ARG A 205 -12.73 20.37 -19.84
CA ARG A 205 -12.94 21.68 -19.23
C ARG A 205 -13.35 21.58 -17.76
N GLU A 206 -14.25 20.67 -17.44
CA GLU A 206 -14.69 20.41 -16.06
C GLU A 206 -13.51 19.95 -15.17
N ALA A 207 -12.67 19.06 -15.69
CA ALA A 207 -11.50 18.56 -14.98
C ALA A 207 -10.49 19.68 -14.69
N ARG A 208 -10.24 20.59 -15.63
CA ARG A 208 -9.36 21.74 -15.42
C ARG A 208 -9.90 22.73 -14.38
N VAL A 209 -11.22 22.93 -14.35
CA VAL A 209 -11.85 23.78 -13.31
C VAL A 209 -11.71 23.14 -11.94
N ALA A 210 -12.08 21.87 -11.81
CA ALA A 210 -11.96 21.11 -10.56
C ALA A 210 -10.52 21.07 -10.05
N ALA A 211 -9.53 20.89 -10.94
CA ALA A 211 -8.12 20.91 -10.57
C ALA A 211 -7.69 22.27 -9.97
N ARG A 212 -8.15 23.40 -10.55
CA ARG A 212 -7.84 24.74 -10.01
C ARG A 212 -8.48 24.99 -8.66
N GLU A 213 -9.73 24.61 -8.48
CA GLU A 213 -10.46 24.76 -7.22
C GLU A 213 -9.78 23.95 -6.11
N LEU A 214 -9.45 22.70 -6.39
CA LEU A 214 -8.77 21.82 -5.43
C LEU A 214 -7.35 22.32 -5.12
N ALA A 215 -6.61 22.82 -6.11
CA ALA A 215 -5.29 23.43 -5.88
C ALA A 215 -5.38 24.68 -4.98
N GLY A 216 -6.44 25.46 -5.13
CA GLY A 216 -6.75 26.58 -4.22
C GLY A 216 -6.99 26.13 -2.79
N ALA A 217 -7.81 25.09 -2.61
CA ALA A 217 -8.11 24.52 -1.30
C ALA A 217 -6.85 23.94 -0.62
N LEU A 218 -6.05 23.17 -1.35
CA LEU A 218 -4.81 22.59 -0.81
C LEU A 218 -3.79 23.66 -0.40
N ARG A 219 -3.67 24.76 -1.15
CA ARG A 219 -2.81 25.89 -0.76
C ARG A 219 -3.26 26.54 0.56
N LEU A 220 -4.56 26.63 0.78
CA LEU A 220 -5.10 27.16 2.04
C LEU A 220 -4.85 26.18 3.21
N MET A 221 -4.93 24.87 2.96
CA MET A 221 -4.68 23.84 3.98
C MET A 221 -3.23 23.77 4.41
N HIS A 222 -2.27 23.85 3.48
CA HIS A 222 -0.85 23.70 3.77
C HIS A 222 -0.15 24.98 4.20
N GLY A 223 -0.74 26.15 3.91
CA GLY A 223 -0.12 27.45 4.20
C GLY A 223 1.01 27.84 3.24
N ALA A 224 1.47 29.10 3.35
CA ALA A 224 2.46 29.67 2.42
C ALA A 224 3.89 29.13 2.65
N ASP A 225 4.21 28.71 3.88
CA ASP A 225 5.55 28.27 4.28
C ASP A 225 5.73 26.73 4.23
N ALA A 226 4.78 26.02 3.59
CA ALA A 226 4.86 24.56 3.50
C ALA A 226 6.08 24.13 2.66
N PHE A 227 6.81 23.13 3.16
CA PHE A 227 7.92 22.49 2.44
C PHE A 227 7.50 21.95 1.06
N TRP A 228 6.29 21.41 1.00
CA TRP A 228 5.66 20.91 -0.22
C TRP A 228 4.16 21.19 -0.19
N THR A 229 3.65 21.78 -1.27
CA THR A 229 2.19 21.86 -1.48
C THR A 229 1.83 20.93 -2.63
N PRO A 230 0.94 19.95 -2.41
CA PRO A 230 0.58 18.99 -3.44
C PRO A 230 0.06 19.67 -4.71
N PRO A 231 0.70 19.49 -5.88
CA PRO A 231 0.17 19.97 -7.14
C PRO A 231 -1.09 19.19 -7.50
N VAL A 232 -2.03 19.87 -8.15
CA VAL A 232 -3.24 19.27 -8.70
C VAL A 232 -3.20 19.36 -10.21
N LEU A 233 -3.20 18.21 -10.85
CA LEU A 233 -3.07 18.05 -12.30
C LEU A 233 -4.36 17.51 -12.90
N SER A 234 -4.55 17.65 -14.21
CA SER A 234 -5.61 16.96 -14.95
C SER A 234 -5.00 15.95 -15.92
N CYS A 235 -5.52 14.74 -15.97
CA CYS A 235 -5.04 13.70 -16.85
C CYS A 235 -6.16 12.84 -17.43
N SER A 236 -5.89 12.15 -18.52
CA SER A 236 -6.73 11.09 -19.06
C SER A 236 -5.94 9.80 -19.18
N ALA A 237 -6.28 8.82 -18.34
CA ALA A 237 -5.72 7.47 -18.47
C ALA A 237 -6.12 6.78 -19.78
N ARG A 238 -7.30 7.12 -20.31
CA ARG A 238 -7.83 6.56 -21.57
C ARG A 238 -7.06 7.04 -22.79
N GLU A 239 -6.76 8.35 -22.84
CA GLU A 239 -6.06 9.00 -23.96
C GLU A 239 -4.56 9.11 -23.71
N SER A 240 -4.09 8.65 -22.54
CA SER A 240 -2.69 8.73 -22.11
C SER A 240 -2.14 10.17 -22.13
N THR A 241 -2.98 11.17 -21.79
CA THR A 241 -2.61 12.58 -21.73
C THR A 241 -2.38 13.04 -20.30
N GLY A 242 -1.38 13.93 -20.08
CA GLY A 242 -1.02 14.48 -18.77
C GLY A 242 -0.38 13.48 -17.80
N LEU A 243 -0.03 12.27 -18.27
CA LEU A 243 0.63 11.25 -17.45
C LEU A 243 2.12 11.58 -17.25
N ASP A 244 2.74 12.17 -18.25
CA ASP A 244 4.10 12.70 -18.23
C ASP A 244 4.28 13.79 -17.16
N GLU A 245 3.34 14.74 -17.08
CA GLU A 245 3.34 15.77 -16.04
C GLU A 245 3.16 15.15 -14.63
N VAL A 246 2.29 14.15 -14.49
CA VAL A 246 2.16 13.42 -13.21
C VAL A 246 3.48 12.78 -12.80
N TRP A 247 4.18 12.12 -13.74
CA TRP A 247 5.49 11.54 -13.50
C TRP A 247 6.54 12.58 -13.10
N GLU A 248 6.59 13.69 -13.81
CA GLU A 248 7.48 14.81 -13.49
C GLU A 248 7.28 15.33 -12.07
N ARG A 249 6.02 15.51 -11.63
CA ARG A 249 5.73 15.99 -10.26
C ARG A 249 6.10 14.98 -9.20
N LEU A 250 5.86 13.70 -9.43
CA LEU A 250 6.22 12.62 -8.50
C LEU A 250 7.74 12.49 -8.35
N THR A 251 8.48 12.55 -9.47
CA THR A 251 9.95 12.51 -9.45
C THR A 251 10.56 13.78 -8.87
N HIS A 252 9.96 14.96 -9.12
CA HIS A 252 10.38 16.21 -8.48
C HIS A 252 10.19 16.17 -6.96
N HIS A 253 9.01 15.69 -6.47
CA HIS A 253 8.78 15.52 -5.04
C HIS A 253 9.85 14.60 -4.41
N ARG A 254 10.11 13.44 -5.04
CA ARG A 254 11.14 12.52 -4.57
C ARG A 254 12.55 13.15 -4.57
N ALA A 255 12.92 13.87 -5.63
CA ALA A 255 14.21 14.54 -5.72
C ALA A 255 14.39 15.61 -4.62
N LEU A 256 13.31 16.35 -4.31
CA LEU A 256 13.29 17.32 -3.21
C LEU A 256 13.52 16.64 -1.85
N LEU A 257 12.83 15.53 -1.59
CA LEU A 257 13.01 14.75 -0.37
C LEU A 257 14.44 14.18 -0.27
N ASP A 258 14.99 13.70 -1.38
CA ASP A 258 16.33 13.12 -1.43
C ASP A 258 17.41 14.19 -1.20
N GLY A 259 17.32 15.31 -1.90
CA GLY A 259 18.24 16.44 -1.78
C GLY A 259 18.29 17.08 -0.39
N THR A 260 17.24 16.91 0.42
CA THR A 260 17.16 17.40 1.82
C THR A 260 17.40 16.29 2.85
N GLY A 261 17.69 15.05 2.44
CA GLY A 261 17.84 13.90 3.33
C GLY A 261 16.53 13.38 3.92
N GLN A 262 15.39 14.01 3.61
CA GLN A 262 14.08 13.62 4.14
C GLN A 262 13.59 12.28 3.59
N LEU A 263 14.03 11.86 2.39
CA LEU A 263 13.68 10.55 1.83
C LEU A 263 14.16 9.41 2.72
N THR A 264 15.42 9.47 3.12
CA THR A 264 16.01 8.47 4.02
C THR A 264 15.35 8.49 5.39
N ALA A 265 15.16 9.68 5.99
CA ALA A 265 14.48 9.83 7.26
C ALA A 265 13.04 9.29 7.22
N ARG A 266 12.26 9.63 6.18
CA ARG A 266 10.88 9.13 5.96
C ARG A 266 10.86 7.60 5.90
N ARG A 267 11.76 6.98 5.14
CA ARG A 267 11.86 5.52 5.03
C ARG A 267 12.25 4.84 6.34
N GLN A 268 13.16 5.45 7.11
CA GLN A 268 13.55 4.94 8.43
C GLN A 268 12.37 4.99 9.40
N GLU A 269 11.65 6.11 9.48
CA GLU A 269 10.48 6.26 10.31
C GLU A 269 9.37 5.25 9.92
N GLN A 270 9.13 5.07 8.64
CA GLN A 270 8.20 4.04 8.12
C GLN A 270 8.59 2.62 8.58
N GLN A 271 9.87 2.29 8.70
CA GLN A 271 10.33 1.00 9.21
C GLN A 271 10.09 0.85 10.71
N VAL A 272 10.34 1.92 11.48
CA VAL A 272 10.07 1.94 12.92
C VAL A 272 8.59 1.80 13.21
N ASP A 273 7.75 2.60 12.56
CA ASP A 273 6.28 2.53 12.67
C ASP A 273 5.74 1.15 12.32
N TRP A 274 6.32 0.56 11.27
CA TRP A 274 5.98 -0.78 10.85
C TRP A 274 6.35 -1.82 11.90
N THR A 275 7.53 -1.71 12.52
CA THR A 275 7.96 -2.60 13.59
C THR A 275 6.95 -2.58 14.74
N TRP A 276 6.55 -1.39 15.19
CA TRP A 276 5.57 -1.26 16.26
C TRP A 276 4.16 -1.73 15.85
N SER A 277 3.81 -1.60 14.57
CA SER A 277 2.55 -2.15 14.05
C SER A 277 2.54 -3.68 14.12
N MET A 278 3.65 -4.35 13.73
CA MET A 278 3.79 -5.80 13.85
C MET A 278 3.77 -6.27 15.29
N VAL A 279 4.43 -5.54 16.21
CA VAL A 279 4.39 -5.85 17.65
C VAL A 279 2.96 -5.80 18.18
N ARG A 280 2.20 -4.74 17.86
CA ARG A 280 0.79 -4.61 18.28
C ARG A 280 -0.08 -5.73 17.72
N GLU A 281 0.07 -6.09 16.46
CA GLU A 281 -0.69 -7.16 15.83
C GLU A 281 -0.38 -8.52 16.48
N GLU A 282 0.88 -8.80 16.73
CA GLU A 282 1.31 -10.04 17.38
C GLU A 282 0.83 -10.12 18.82
N LEU A 283 0.88 -9.03 19.59
CA LEU A 283 0.33 -8.98 20.94
C LEU A 283 -1.18 -9.23 20.97
N LEU A 284 -1.94 -8.61 20.06
CA LEU A 284 -3.38 -8.86 19.94
C LEU A 284 -3.69 -10.30 19.51
N ARG A 285 -2.86 -10.87 18.62
CA ARG A 285 -2.99 -12.26 18.23
C ARG A 285 -2.74 -13.19 19.41
N ARG A 286 -1.67 -12.96 20.20
CA ARG A 286 -1.36 -13.74 21.40
C ARG A 286 -2.50 -13.66 22.41
N LEU A 287 -2.98 -12.46 22.71
CA LEU A 287 -4.11 -12.23 23.60
C LEU A 287 -5.34 -13.07 23.19
N ARG A 288 -5.73 -12.98 21.90
CA ARG A 288 -6.90 -13.69 21.36
C ARG A 288 -6.73 -15.22 21.31
N THR A 289 -5.51 -15.71 21.28
CA THR A 289 -5.22 -17.16 21.18
C THR A 289 -4.88 -17.78 22.53
N ASP A 290 -4.68 -16.96 23.56
CA ASP A 290 -4.39 -17.42 24.92
C ASP A 290 -5.55 -18.27 25.46
N PRO A 291 -5.29 -19.48 26.00
CA PRO A 291 -6.34 -20.37 26.47
C PRO A 291 -7.15 -19.79 27.64
N ALA A 292 -6.47 -19.13 28.59
CA ALA A 292 -7.15 -18.57 29.77
C ALA A 292 -8.03 -17.37 29.39
N VAL A 293 -7.57 -16.55 28.43
CA VAL A 293 -8.39 -15.46 27.87
C VAL A 293 -9.58 -16.00 27.08
N LYS A 294 -9.40 -17.05 26.28
CA LYS A 294 -10.51 -17.69 25.54
C LYS A 294 -11.61 -18.22 26.46
N ASP A 295 -11.24 -18.74 27.60
CA ASP A 295 -12.22 -19.27 28.57
C ASP A 295 -12.90 -18.13 29.34
N LEU A 296 -12.18 -17.10 29.72
CA LEU A 296 -12.68 -15.98 30.53
C LEU A 296 -13.49 -14.95 29.74
N ALA A 297 -13.03 -14.58 28.55
CA ALA A 297 -13.60 -13.45 27.80
C ALA A 297 -15.10 -13.61 27.51
N PRO A 298 -15.63 -14.77 27.07
CA PRO A 298 -17.08 -14.93 26.86
C PRO A 298 -17.93 -14.74 28.12
N VAL A 299 -17.40 -15.15 29.29
CA VAL A 299 -18.08 -14.98 30.57
C VAL A 299 -18.18 -13.50 30.94
N LEU A 300 -17.06 -12.75 30.80
CA LEU A 300 -17.04 -11.33 31.09
C LEU A 300 -17.90 -10.53 30.12
N GLU A 301 -17.85 -10.87 28.81
CA GLU A 301 -18.70 -10.24 27.80
C GLU A 301 -20.18 -10.40 28.09
N LYS A 302 -20.62 -11.60 28.56
CA LYS A 302 -22.02 -11.84 28.98
C LYS A 302 -22.42 -10.93 30.14
N ARG A 303 -21.55 -10.77 31.13
CA ARG A 303 -21.79 -9.89 32.28
C ARG A 303 -21.83 -8.41 31.91
N VAL A 304 -20.96 -7.98 30.96
CA VAL A 304 -21.00 -6.61 30.43
C VAL A 304 -22.33 -6.37 29.71
N ARG A 305 -22.75 -7.29 28.83
CA ARG A 305 -24.06 -7.19 28.15
C ARG A 305 -25.26 -7.17 29.10
N ALA A 306 -25.16 -7.83 30.23
CA ALA A 306 -26.19 -7.82 31.28
C ALA A 306 -26.16 -6.59 32.20
N GLY A 307 -25.17 -5.70 32.03
CA GLY A 307 -24.98 -4.52 32.88
C GLY A 307 -24.43 -4.85 34.28
N GLU A 308 -23.97 -6.09 34.53
CA GLU A 308 -23.43 -6.55 35.79
C GLU A 308 -21.96 -6.23 36.02
N LEU A 309 -21.26 -5.83 34.95
CA LEU A 309 -19.83 -5.50 34.93
C LEU A 309 -19.57 -4.37 33.99
N THR A 310 -18.71 -3.44 34.38
CA THR A 310 -18.27 -2.34 33.47
C THR A 310 -17.30 -2.89 32.42
N ALA A 311 -17.31 -2.30 31.21
CA ALA A 311 -16.39 -2.68 30.15
C ALA A 311 -14.91 -2.51 30.56
N THR A 312 -14.60 -1.43 31.31
CA THR A 312 -13.25 -1.18 31.84
C THR A 312 -12.78 -2.31 32.74
N LEU A 313 -13.58 -2.71 33.73
CA LEU A 313 -13.21 -3.78 34.65
C LEU A 313 -13.11 -5.14 33.93
N ALA A 314 -13.93 -5.38 32.92
CA ALA A 314 -13.81 -6.57 32.08
C ALA A 314 -12.47 -6.60 31.32
N ALA A 315 -12.07 -5.46 30.74
CA ALA A 315 -10.79 -5.34 30.03
C ALA A 315 -9.60 -5.56 30.98
N GLU A 316 -9.61 -4.95 32.16
CA GLU A 316 -8.57 -5.15 33.18
C GLU A 316 -8.41 -6.63 33.52
N ARG A 317 -9.50 -7.33 33.82
CA ARG A 317 -9.47 -8.76 34.13
C ARG A 317 -8.94 -9.65 33.03
N ILE A 318 -9.26 -9.32 31.76
CA ILE A 318 -8.74 -10.03 30.60
C ILE A 318 -7.21 -9.82 30.52
N LEU A 319 -6.74 -8.59 30.72
CA LEU A 319 -5.32 -8.27 30.68
C LEU A 319 -4.54 -8.88 31.85
N ASP A 320 -5.11 -8.93 33.06
CA ASP A 320 -4.50 -9.56 34.24
C ASP A 320 -4.25 -11.05 33.97
N VAL A 321 -5.28 -11.78 33.52
CA VAL A 321 -5.17 -13.21 33.22
C VAL A 321 -4.16 -13.46 32.08
N PHE A 322 -4.10 -12.59 31.07
CA PHE A 322 -3.10 -12.68 30.00
C PHE A 322 -1.68 -12.44 30.52
N GLY A 323 -1.50 -11.49 31.47
CA GLY A 323 -0.18 -11.18 32.07
C GLY A 323 0.33 -12.30 33.00
N GLU A 324 -0.56 -13.08 33.63
CA GLU A 324 -0.23 -14.21 34.48
C GLU A 324 0.05 -15.51 33.68
N SER A 325 -0.36 -15.58 32.42
CA SER A 325 -0.09 -16.74 31.57
C SER A 325 1.41 -16.83 31.28
N PRO A 326 2.08 -17.96 31.56
CA PRO A 326 3.49 -18.15 31.19
C PRO A 326 3.58 -18.10 29.66
N GLY A 327 4.17 -17.01 29.14
CA GLY A 327 4.37 -16.84 27.71
C GLY A 327 5.06 -18.06 27.10
N PRO A 328 4.86 -18.36 25.80
CA PRO A 328 5.60 -19.44 25.16
C PRO A 328 7.10 -19.17 25.35
N ARG A 329 7.79 -20.11 25.99
CA ARG A 329 9.26 -20.07 26.12
C ARG A 329 9.83 -20.11 24.70
N PRO A 330 10.94 -19.36 24.41
CA PRO A 330 11.55 -19.26 23.11
C PRO A 330 12.01 -20.62 22.58
#